data_4d15d667f2e2de84a21d188bc6570f6d
#
_entry.id   4d15d667f2e2de84a21d188bc6570f6d
#
_cell.length_a   1.000
_cell.length_b   1.000
_cell.length_c   1.000
_cell.angle_alpha   90.00
_cell.angle_beta   90.00
_cell.angle_gamma   90.00
#
_symmetry.space_group_name_H-M   'P 1'
#
loop_
_entity.id
_entity.type
_entity.pdbx_description
1 polymer ?
#
loop_
_entity_poly.entity_id
_entity_poly.type
_entity_poly.pdbx_seq_one_letter_code
_entity_poly.pdbx_strand_id
1 'polypeptide(L)'
;MKRFTFLISLALASLTASAQVTVSEPWVRATVPQQKATGAFMKLQSTQDAKLVSAKSPAAGIVEVHEMAMDGGVMKMRAIEGLALPMGTAVELKPGGYHVMLMDLKSQVKEGDAVPLTLTFETKDGKRQTLEVKATARTMKAPAQSPHGGHSGMKH
;
A
#
# COMPACT_ATOMS: atom_id res chain seq x y z
N MET A 1 59.45 33.00 13.41
CA MET A 1 58.87 31.68 13.13
C MET A 1 57.35 31.83 13.10
N LYS A 2 56.78 31.89 11.88
CA LYS A 2 55.31 32.03 11.70
C LYS A 2 54.72 30.63 11.57
N ARG A 3 53.90 30.22 12.52
CA ARG A 3 53.15 28.95 12.49
C ARG A 3 51.85 29.18 11.69
N PHE A 4 51.82 28.63 10.48
CA PHE A 4 50.59 28.56 9.66
C PHE A 4 49.75 27.39 10.14
N THR A 5 48.62 27.69 10.80
CA THR A 5 47.64 26.67 11.14
C THR A 5 46.68 26.53 9.98
N PHE A 6 46.79 25.39 9.28
CA PHE A 6 45.89 25.03 8.19
C PHE A 6 44.61 24.42 8.77
N LEU A 7 43.54 25.19 8.76
CA LEU A 7 42.20 24.68 9.13
C LEU A 7 41.63 23.93 7.92
N ILE A 8 41.66 22.59 7.99
CA ILE A 8 40.96 21.72 7.04
C ILE A 8 39.46 21.72 7.43
N SER A 9 38.64 22.49 6.70
CA SER A 9 37.21 22.43 6.78
C SER A 9 36.75 21.14 6.10
N LEU A 10 36.36 20.16 6.93
CA LEU A 10 35.71 18.93 6.46
C LEU A 10 34.26 19.24 6.12
N ALA A 11 33.98 19.49 4.85
CA ALA A 11 32.60 19.63 4.35
C ALA A 11 31.91 18.28 4.41
N LEU A 12 31.04 18.09 5.40
CA LEU A 12 30.11 16.96 5.41
C LEU A 12 29.12 17.17 4.26
N ALA A 13 29.34 16.50 3.14
CA ALA A 13 28.33 16.36 2.10
C ALA A 13 27.20 15.48 2.65
N SER A 14 26.10 16.07 3.07
CA SER A 14 24.88 15.36 3.39
C SER A 14 24.36 14.72 2.11
N LEU A 15 24.59 13.44 1.90
CA LEU A 15 23.90 12.67 0.88
C LEU A 15 22.42 12.60 1.29
N THR A 16 21.61 13.48 0.73
CA THR A 16 20.16 13.32 0.78
C THR A 16 19.84 12.06 -0.02
N ALA A 17 19.60 10.95 0.68
CA ALA A 17 19.06 9.76 0.06
C ALA A 17 17.68 10.10 -0.49
N SER A 18 17.59 10.34 -1.80
CA SER A 18 16.33 10.52 -2.50
C SER A 18 15.52 9.23 -2.38
N ALA A 19 14.29 9.33 -1.89
CA ALA A 19 13.40 8.18 -1.82
C ALA A 19 13.22 7.61 -3.23
N GLN A 20 13.58 6.33 -3.42
CA GLN A 20 13.52 5.66 -4.72
C GLN A 20 12.12 5.20 -5.07
N VAL A 21 11.27 4.96 -4.04
CA VAL A 21 9.88 4.56 -4.18
C VAL A 21 8.97 5.65 -3.65
N THR A 22 7.97 5.99 -4.43
CA THR A 22 6.90 6.93 -4.06
C THR A 22 5.62 6.15 -3.80
N VAL A 23 4.97 6.46 -2.68
CA VAL A 23 3.65 5.95 -2.32
C VAL A 23 2.66 7.11 -2.43
N SER A 24 1.60 6.92 -3.20
CA SER A 24 0.54 7.92 -3.35
C SER A 24 -0.84 7.34 -3.10
N GLU A 25 -1.72 8.20 -2.61
CA GLU A 25 -3.13 7.89 -2.31
C GLU A 25 -3.33 6.63 -1.43
N PRO A 26 -2.59 6.46 -0.32
CA PRO A 26 -2.79 5.31 0.55
C PRO A 26 -4.14 5.39 1.26
N TRP A 27 -4.91 4.32 1.18
CA TRP A 27 -6.18 4.20 1.88
C TRP A 27 -6.42 2.76 2.31
N VAL A 28 -7.27 2.57 3.30
CA VAL A 28 -7.68 1.27 3.83
C VAL A 28 -9.20 1.20 3.85
N ARG A 29 -9.75 0.02 3.58
CA ARG A 29 -11.19 -0.18 3.67
C ARG A 29 -11.63 -0.15 5.13
N ALA A 30 -12.58 0.72 5.46
CA ALA A 30 -13.22 0.73 6.77
C ALA A 30 -13.95 -0.59 7.04
N THR A 31 -14.00 -1.00 8.29
CA THR A 31 -14.57 -2.26 8.71
C THR A 31 -15.86 -2.05 9.52
N VAL A 32 -16.69 -3.08 9.55
CA VAL A 32 -17.82 -3.16 10.48
C VAL A 32 -17.36 -3.76 11.82
N PRO A 33 -18.13 -3.61 12.91
CA PRO A 33 -17.79 -4.21 14.19
C PRO A 33 -17.52 -5.72 14.06
N GLN A 34 -16.51 -6.21 14.77
CA GLN A 34 -16.05 -7.60 14.79
C GLN A 34 -15.41 -8.13 13.50
N GLN A 35 -15.32 -7.36 12.45
CA GLN A 35 -14.54 -7.72 11.28
C GLN A 35 -13.05 -7.76 11.63
N LYS A 36 -12.36 -8.85 11.30
CA LYS A 36 -10.96 -9.10 11.70
C LYS A 36 -9.94 -8.91 10.59
N ALA A 37 -10.38 -8.59 9.40
CA ALA A 37 -9.48 -8.38 8.26
C ALA A 37 -9.96 -7.25 7.35
N THR A 38 -9.02 -6.55 6.73
CA THR A 38 -9.30 -5.53 5.73
C THR A 38 -8.13 -5.38 4.76
N GLY A 39 -8.36 -4.70 3.64
CA GLY A 39 -7.35 -4.42 2.62
C GLY A 39 -6.92 -2.96 2.63
N ALA A 40 -5.64 -2.73 2.39
CA ALA A 40 -5.07 -1.43 2.11
C ALA A 40 -4.59 -1.34 0.66
N PHE A 41 -4.75 -0.17 0.09
CA PHE A 41 -4.57 0.11 -1.33
C PHE A 41 -3.80 1.41 -1.52
N MET A 42 -3.03 1.49 -2.58
CA MET A 42 -2.17 2.65 -2.88
C MET A 42 -1.60 2.55 -4.29
N LYS A 43 -0.98 3.62 -4.74
CA LYS A 43 -0.17 3.61 -5.96
C LYS A 43 1.30 3.64 -5.57
N LEU A 44 2.09 2.78 -6.20
CA LEU A 44 3.53 2.66 -5.98
C LEU A 44 4.25 2.95 -7.28
N GLN A 45 5.31 3.73 -7.21
CA GLN A 45 6.19 3.98 -8.34
C GLN A 45 7.63 4.05 -7.88
N SER A 46 8.52 3.33 -8.56
CA SER A 46 9.94 3.31 -8.27
C SER A 46 10.74 3.94 -9.40
N THR A 47 11.81 4.66 -9.05
CA THR A 47 12.76 5.23 -10.02
C THR A 47 13.75 4.20 -10.54
N GLN A 48 13.77 2.99 -9.97
CA GLN A 48 14.56 1.84 -10.43
C GLN A 48 13.78 0.55 -10.13
N ASP A 49 14.22 -0.56 -10.73
CA ASP A 49 13.59 -1.85 -10.46
C ASP A 49 13.67 -2.20 -8.97
N ALA A 50 12.52 -2.47 -8.37
CA ALA A 50 12.36 -2.78 -6.97
C ALA A 50 11.25 -3.79 -6.75
N LYS A 51 11.10 -4.23 -5.50
CA LYS A 51 9.99 -5.08 -5.04
C LYS A 51 9.48 -4.56 -3.69
N LEU A 52 8.18 -4.58 -3.50
CA LEU A 52 7.59 -4.48 -2.17
C LEU A 52 7.71 -5.87 -1.52
N VAL A 53 8.57 -6.01 -0.52
CA VAL A 53 8.88 -7.33 0.09
C VAL A 53 8.25 -7.53 1.45
N SER A 54 7.80 -6.48 2.12
CA SER A 54 7.18 -6.57 3.43
C SER A 54 6.25 -5.39 3.69
N ALA A 55 5.19 -5.66 4.41
CA ALA A 55 4.30 -4.64 4.96
C ALA A 55 3.99 -4.98 6.42
N LYS A 56 3.93 -3.96 7.28
CA LYS A 56 3.59 -4.09 8.71
C LYS A 56 2.66 -2.97 9.12
N SER A 57 1.87 -3.22 10.15
CA SER A 57 1.02 -2.23 10.78
C SER A 57 0.81 -2.56 12.26
N PRO A 58 0.82 -1.57 13.17
CA PRO A 58 0.45 -1.80 14.56
C PRO A 58 -1.06 -2.10 14.73
N ALA A 59 -1.89 -1.83 13.71
CA ALA A 59 -3.34 -2.07 13.73
C ALA A 59 -3.73 -3.54 13.52
N ALA A 60 -2.80 -4.39 13.07
CA ALA A 60 -3.07 -5.79 12.74
C ALA A 60 -1.96 -6.71 13.26
N GLY A 61 -2.33 -7.94 13.60
CA GLY A 61 -1.37 -8.95 14.02
C GLY A 61 -0.59 -9.56 12.86
N ILE A 62 -1.21 -9.65 11.69
CA ILE A 62 -0.63 -10.21 10.47
C ILE A 62 -0.87 -9.24 9.32
N VAL A 63 0.18 -8.89 8.58
CA VAL A 63 0.10 -8.04 7.40
C VAL A 63 0.89 -8.70 6.26
N GLU A 64 0.24 -8.90 5.13
CA GLU A 64 0.80 -9.58 3.97
C GLU A 64 0.45 -8.84 2.67
N VAL A 65 1.28 -9.01 1.66
CA VAL A 65 0.96 -8.58 0.30
C VAL A 65 0.25 -9.71 -0.42
N HIS A 66 -0.92 -9.44 -0.96
CA HIS A 66 -1.76 -10.42 -1.63
C HIS A 66 -2.00 -10.04 -3.09
N GLU A 67 -2.27 -11.04 -3.90
CA GLU A 67 -2.80 -10.89 -5.24
C GLU A 67 -4.12 -11.65 -5.41
N MET A 68 -4.90 -11.23 -6.39
CA MET A 68 -6.04 -12.01 -6.88
C MET A 68 -5.57 -12.88 -8.05
N ALA A 69 -5.77 -14.17 -7.95
CA ALA A 69 -5.38 -15.11 -8.99
C ALA A 69 -6.56 -15.99 -9.40
N MET A 70 -6.64 -16.31 -10.69
CA MET A 70 -7.62 -17.29 -11.18
C MET A 70 -7.14 -18.70 -10.87
N ASP A 71 -8.00 -19.48 -10.23
CA ASP A 71 -7.77 -20.88 -9.93
C ASP A 71 -9.04 -21.67 -10.23
N GLY A 72 -9.01 -22.50 -11.28
CA GLY A 72 -10.16 -23.31 -11.70
C GLY A 72 -11.41 -22.49 -12.06
N GLY A 73 -11.25 -21.30 -12.65
CA GLY A 73 -12.35 -20.40 -13.01
C GLY A 73 -12.89 -19.55 -11.85
N VAL A 74 -12.26 -19.61 -10.67
CA VAL A 74 -12.62 -18.84 -9.49
C VAL A 74 -11.47 -17.91 -9.11
N MET A 75 -11.79 -16.64 -8.78
CA MET A 75 -10.82 -15.70 -8.25
C MET A 75 -10.52 -16.01 -6.79
N LYS A 76 -9.25 -16.23 -6.47
CA LYS A 76 -8.78 -16.47 -5.10
C LYS A 76 -7.70 -15.47 -4.71
N MET A 77 -7.72 -15.05 -3.45
CA MET A 77 -6.62 -14.30 -2.84
C MET A 77 -5.51 -15.25 -2.42
N ARG A 78 -4.26 -14.84 -2.66
CA ARG A 78 -3.10 -15.55 -2.11
C ARG A 78 -2.00 -14.57 -1.73
N ALA A 79 -1.25 -14.91 -0.69
CA ALA A 79 -0.05 -14.17 -0.31
C ALA A 79 1.04 -14.34 -1.37
N ILE A 80 1.78 -13.27 -1.62
CA ILE A 80 2.96 -13.28 -2.48
C ILE A 80 4.17 -12.78 -1.69
N GLU A 81 5.35 -13.31 -1.99
CA GLU A 81 6.59 -12.94 -1.29
C GLU A 81 7.11 -11.55 -1.67
N GLY A 82 6.69 -11.02 -2.80
CA GLY A 82 7.09 -9.71 -3.26
C GLY A 82 6.27 -9.25 -4.46
N LEU A 83 5.98 -7.96 -4.50
CA LEU A 83 5.33 -7.30 -5.62
C LEU A 83 6.36 -6.53 -6.43
N ALA A 84 6.55 -6.91 -7.69
CA ALA A 84 7.49 -6.26 -8.59
C ALA A 84 7.05 -4.81 -8.90
N LEU A 85 7.99 -3.90 -8.81
CA LEU A 85 7.85 -2.49 -9.17
C LEU A 85 8.86 -2.17 -10.29
N PRO A 86 8.49 -2.38 -11.56
CA PRO A 86 9.36 -2.04 -12.67
C PRO A 86 9.69 -0.55 -12.69
N MET A 87 10.92 -0.21 -13.01
CA MET A 87 11.40 1.18 -13.07
C MET A 87 10.45 2.06 -13.90
N GLY A 88 10.03 3.18 -13.32
CA GLY A 88 9.20 4.18 -13.99
C GLY A 88 7.73 3.79 -14.22
N THR A 89 7.34 2.56 -13.86
CA THR A 89 5.96 2.08 -14.02
C THR A 89 5.17 2.21 -12.73
N ALA A 90 4.03 2.90 -12.77
CA ALA A 90 3.12 2.94 -11.64
C ALA A 90 2.42 1.59 -11.47
N VAL A 91 2.51 1.03 -10.27
CA VAL A 91 1.79 -0.19 -9.87
C VAL A 91 0.69 0.19 -8.90
N GLU A 92 -0.54 -0.10 -9.25
CA GLU A 92 -1.70 0.23 -8.44
C GLU A 92 -2.19 -0.98 -7.66
N LEU A 93 -2.25 -0.84 -6.34
CA LEU A 93 -2.93 -1.77 -5.46
C LEU A 93 -4.37 -1.27 -5.32
N LYS A 94 -5.33 -2.08 -5.74
CA LYS A 94 -6.76 -1.73 -5.80
C LYS A 94 -7.65 -2.92 -5.50
N PRO A 95 -8.90 -2.69 -5.07
CA PRO A 95 -9.87 -3.78 -4.90
C PRO A 95 -9.98 -4.64 -6.16
N GLY A 96 -9.90 -5.96 -5.99
CA GLY A 96 -9.90 -6.92 -7.10
C GLY A 96 -8.53 -7.18 -7.73
N GLY A 97 -7.48 -6.50 -7.29
CA GLY A 97 -6.10 -6.67 -7.73
C GLY A 97 -5.14 -6.94 -6.56
N TYR A 98 -3.92 -6.46 -6.71
CA TYR A 98 -2.95 -6.45 -5.60
C TYR A 98 -3.46 -5.62 -4.43
N HIS A 99 -3.13 -6.04 -3.21
CA HIS A 99 -3.46 -5.30 -2.00
C HIS A 99 -2.56 -5.72 -0.84
N VAL A 100 -2.48 -4.85 0.16
CA VAL A 100 -1.91 -5.18 1.46
C VAL A 100 -3.03 -5.66 2.34
N MET A 101 -2.99 -6.92 2.75
CA MET A 101 -4.00 -7.53 3.61
C MET A 101 -3.60 -7.38 5.06
N LEU A 102 -4.48 -6.75 5.85
CA LEU A 102 -4.36 -6.63 7.30
C LEU A 102 -5.29 -7.65 7.94
N MET A 103 -4.72 -8.59 8.69
CA MET A 103 -5.44 -9.67 9.36
C MET A 103 -5.20 -9.60 10.86
N ASP A 104 -6.07 -10.21 11.62
CA ASP A 104 -6.05 -10.12 13.07
C ASP A 104 -6.05 -8.65 13.54
N LEU A 105 -7.05 -7.91 13.07
CA LEU A 105 -7.23 -6.52 13.46
C LEU A 105 -7.47 -6.39 14.96
N LYS A 106 -6.72 -5.51 15.60
CA LYS A 106 -6.79 -5.26 17.05
C LYS A 106 -8.02 -4.46 17.45
N SER A 107 -8.54 -3.66 16.51
CA SER A 107 -9.76 -2.86 16.69
C SER A 107 -10.46 -2.62 15.36
N GLN A 108 -11.70 -2.16 15.43
CA GLN A 108 -12.44 -1.73 14.24
C GLN A 108 -11.71 -0.56 13.56
N VAL A 109 -11.59 -0.61 12.25
CA VAL A 109 -11.11 0.49 11.41
C VAL A 109 -12.31 1.30 10.95
N LYS A 110 -12.50 2.47 11.53
CA LYS A 110 -13.63 3.37 11.23
C LYS A 110 -13.28 4.32 10.11
N GLU A 111 -14.29 4.75 9.36
CA GLU A 111 -14.10 5.77 8.33
C GLU A 111 -13.43 7.02 8.93
N GLY A 112 -12.41 7.53 8.24
CA GLY A 112 -11.60 8.67 8.68
C GLY A 112 -10.41 8.32 9.56
N ASP A 113 -10.31 7.08 10.06
CA ASP A 113 -9.13 6.66 10.82
C ASP A 113 -7.86 6.70 9.96
N ALA A 114 -6.74 7.05 10.58
CA ALA A 114 -5.42 6.95 9.97
C ALA A 114 -4.75 5.64 10.43
N VAL A 115 -4.53 4.73 9.49
CA VAL A 115 -3.88 3.45 9.76
C VAL A 115 -2.42 3.53 9.34
N PRO A 116 -1.46 3.43 10.27
CA PRO A 116 -0.04 3.44 9.94
C PRO A 116 0.35 2.15 9.22
N LEU A 117 1.10 2.28 8.14
CA LEU A 117 1.69 1.17 7.40
C LEU A 117 3.19 1.39 7.27
N THR A 118 3.98 0.37 7.54
CA THR A 118 5.41 0.35 7.28
C THR A 118 5.68 -0.58 6.11
N LEU A 119 6.13 -0.02 4.99
CA LEU A 119 6.39 -0.74 3.74
C LEU A 119 7.90 -0.87 3.54
N THR A 120 8.37 -2.07 3.26
CA THR A 120 9.77 -2.33 2.97
C THR A 120 9.92 -2.73 1.51
N PHE A 121 10.77 -2.00 0.80
CA PHE A 121 11.11 -2.23 -0.60
C PHE A 121 12.55 -2.72 -0.70
N GLU A 122 12.81 -3.59 -1.66
CA GLU A 122 14.14 -4.06 -1.99
C GLU A 122 14.43 -3.74 -3.45
N THR A 123 15.55 -3.07 -3.71
CA THR A 123 16.01 -2.76 -5.06
C THR A 123 16.79 -3.92 -5.63
N LYS A 124 17.00 -3.92 -6.96
CA LYS A 124 17.71 -4.98 -7.67
C LYS A 124 19.14 -5.22 -7.17
N ASP A 125 19.79 -4.19 -6.63
CA ASP A 125 21.12 -4.26 -6.02
C ASP A 125 21.12 -4.73 -4.56
N GLY A 126 19.95 -5.16 -4.04
CA GLY A 126 19.79 -5.69 -2.68
C GLY A 126 19.65 -4.64 -1.58
N LYS A 127 19.59 -3.36 -1.92
CA LYS A 127 19.35 -2.29 -0.95
C LYS A 127 17.90 -2.27 -0.53
N ARG A 128 17.66 -2.04 0.76
CA ARG A 128 16.32 -1.93 1.33
C ARG A 128 15.98 -0.49 1.68
N GLN A 129 14.76 -0.11 1.38
CA GLN A 129 14.16 1.16 1.76
C GLN A 129 12.88 0.89 2.51
N THR A 130 12.73 1.51 3.69
CA THR A 130 11.50 1.42 4.48
C THR A 130 10.80 2.77 4.47
N LEU A 131 9.51 2.76 4.15
CA LEU A 131 8.64 3.94 4.16
C LEU A 131 7.49 3.73 5.13
N GLU A 132 7.23 4.75 5.94
CA GLU A 132 6.05 4.83 6.78
C GLU A 132 5.01 5.72 6.11
N VAL A 133 3.80 5.19 5.95
CA VAL A 133 2.67 5.92 5.37
C VAL A 133 1.46 5.79 6.28
N LYS A 134 0.57 6.77 6.20
CA LYS A 134 -0.73 6.74 6.89
C LYS A 134 -1.82 6.56 5.85
N ALA A 135 -2.51 5.43 5.91
CA ALA A 135 -3.63 5.12 5.05
C ALA A 135 -4.93 5.59 5.68
N THR A 136 -5.67 6.43 4.97
CA THR A 136 -6.97 6.92 5.46
C THR A 136 -8.05 5.85 5.24
N ALA A 137 -8.79 5.54 6.28
CA ALA A 137 -9.90 4.59 6.18
C ALA A 137 -11.08 5.20 5.42
N ARG A 138 -11.56 4.47 4.43
CA ARG A 138 -12.68 4.86 3.56
C ARG A 138 -13.72 3.75 3.49
N THR A 139 -14.99 4.14 3.49
CA THR A 139 -16.09 3.24 3.19
C THR A 139 -16.20 3.10 1.67
N MET A 140 -16.26 1.88 1.17
CA MET A 140 -16.60 1.68 -0.23
C MET A 140 -18.11 1.86 -0.39
N LYS A 141 -18.51 2.89 -1.10
CA LYS A 141 -19.91 3.01 -1.56
C LYS A 141 -20.18 1.81 -2.50
N ALA A 142 -21.18 1.02 -2.18
CA ALA A 142 -21.70 0.05 -3.15
C ALA A 142 -22.07 0.81 -4.43
N PRO A 143 -21.78 0.27 -5.64
CA PRO A 143 -22.24 0.88 -6.85
C PRO A 143 -23.76 1.08 -6.73
N ALA A 144 -24.21 2.31 -6.98
CA ALA A 144 -25.63 2.65 -6.95
C ALA A 144 -26.36 1.65 -7.85
N GLN A 145 -27.22 0.81 -7.26
CA GLN A 145 -28.11 -0.03 -8.03
C GLN A 145 -29.05 0.93 -8.75
N SER A 146 -28.93 1.00 -10.07
CA SER A 146 -29.90 1.70 -10.89
C SER A 146 -31.28 1.11 -10.57
N PRO A 147 -32.28 1.93 -10.24
CA PRO A 147 -33.61 1.40 -10.03
C PRO A 147 -34.07 0.79 -11.36
N HIS A 148 -34.26 -0.52 -11.36
CA HIS A 148 -34.93 -1.21 -12.47
C HIS A 148 -36.32 -0.57 -12.59
N GLY A 149 -36.49 0.16 -13.69
CA GLY A 149 -37.75 0.75 -14.06
C GLY A 149 -38.85 -0.32 -14.06
N GLY A 150 -39.89 -0.04 -13.28
CA GLY A 150 -41.05 -0.89 -13.24
C GLY A 150 -41.70 -1.00 -14.63
N HIS A 151 -41.87 -2.23 -15.10
CA HIS A 151 -42.75 -2.51 -16.20
C HIS A 151 -44.19 -2.27 -15.74
N SER A 152 -44.74 -1.15 -16.19
CA SER A 152 -46.16 -0.96 -16.23
C SER A 152 -46.80 -2.01 -17.14
N GLY A 153 -47.45 -2.99 -16.56
CA GLY A 153 -48.30 -3.89 -17.33
C GLY A 153 -49.49 -3.15 -17.91
N MET A 154 -49.57 -3.04 -19.21
CA MET A 154 -50.82 -2.70 -19.89
C MET A 154 -51.73 -3.92 -19.89
N LYS A 155 -52.85 -3.77 -19.26
CA LYS A 155 -53.99 -4.65 -19.47
C LYS A 155 -54.76 -4.22 -20.71
N HIS A 156 -55.08 -5.17 -21.52
CA HIS A 156 -56.25 -5.19 -22.38
C HIS A 156 -57.16 -6.32 -21.94
#